data_e8210dedb91a335aba57ce8ede191120
#
_entry.id   e8210dedb91a335aba57ce8ede191120
#
_cell.length_a   1.000
_cell.length_b   1.000
_cell.length_c   1.000
_cell.angle_alpha   90.00
_cell.angle_beta   90.00
_cell.angle_gamma   90.00
#
_symmetry.space_group_name_H-M   'P 1'
#
loop_
_entity.id
_entity.type
_entity.pdbx_description
1 polymer ?
#
loop_
_entity_poly.entity_id
_entity_poly.type
_entity_poly.pdbx_seq_one_letter_code
_entity_poly.pdbx_strand_id
1 'polypeptide(L)'
;YFDVKLFGADIAYTVDGGRLGELEYENFNAAGAKLHVYGRNVHPGSAKGKMKNSILIAQEFQAMLPVFENPMYTEKYEGFFHLDSIRGTVEETTADYIIRDHDRALFEEKKKKFLDAAAFLNRKYGEGTVVADVKDSYYNMREMMEQHMDLVEGAAKAMEELGIEPIISPIRGGTDGARLSFMGLPCPNLCAGGE
;
A
#
# COMPACT_ATOMS: atom_id res chain seq x y z
N TYR A 1 -14.20 11.60 12.27
CA TYR A 1 -13.48 12.80 11.80
C TYR A 1 -12.82 13.47 13.00
N PHE A 2 -11.47 13.57 13.00
CA PHE A 2 -10.73 14.30 14.02
C PHE A 2 -10.53 15.75 13.54
N ASP A 3 -10.92 16.72 14.34
CA ASP A 3 -10.74 18.14 14.02
C ASP A 3 -9.47 18.66 14.69
N VAL A 4 -8.37 18.68 13.94
CA VAL A 4 -7.05 19.13 14.40
C VAL A 4 -7.08 20.60 14.86
N LYS A 5 -7.88 21.45 14.21
CA LYS A 5 -7.97 22.87 14.59
C LYS A 5 -8.69 23.07 15.91
N LEU A 6 -9.78 22.33 16.13
CA LEU A 6 -10.50 22.36 17.40
C LEU A 6 -9.68 21.73 18.53
N PHE A 7 -8.89 20.70 18.23
CA PHE A 7 -7.97 20.07 19.19
C PHE A 7 -6.91 21.05 19.68
N GLY A 8 -6.37 21.91 18.81
CA GLY A 8 -5.53 23.03 19.17
C GLY A 8 -4.15 22.69 19.73
N ALA A 9 -3.64 21.49 19.44
CA ALA A 9 -2.28 21.09 19.76
C ALA A 9 -1.35 21.37 18.58
N ASP A 10 -0.10 21.73 18.88
CA ASP A 10 0.95 21.93 17.87
C ASP A 10 1.65 20.64 17.49
N ILE A 11 1.68 19.67 18.42
CA ILE A 11 2.33 18.35 18.27
C ILE A 11 1.48 17.27 18.95
N ALA A 12 1.64 16.02 18.53
CA ALA A 12 1.00 14.87 19.16
C ALA A 12 1.84 13.60 19.05
N TYR A 13 1.46 12.58 19.79
CA TYR A 13 1.92 11.20 19.60
C TYR A 13 0.69 10.30 19.52
N THR A 14 0.70 9.34 18.60
CA THR A 14 -0.18 8.18 18.72
C THR A 14 0.49 7.10 19.55
N VAL A 15 -0.28 6.29 20.25
CA VAL A 15 0.20 5.13 21.01
C VAL A 15 -0.58 3.92 20.53
N ASP A 16 0.06 3.09 19.70
CA ASP A 16 -0.61 1.97 19.03
C ASP A 16 0.36 0.85 18.67
N GLY A 17 -0.06 -0.38 18.92
CA GLY A 17 0.62 -1.62 18.52
C GLY A 17 2.06 -1.79 19.01
N GLY A 18 2.75 -2.73 18.43
CA GLY A 18 4.20 -2.92 18.44
C GLY A 18 4.86 -3.25 19.79
N ARG A 19 6.14 -3.54 19.72
CA ARG A 19 6.95 -3.90 20.88
C ARG A 19 7.35 -2.68 21.70
N LEU A 20 7.61 -2.90 22.99
CA LEU A 20 8.15 -1.86 23.86
C LEU A 20 9.46 -1.28 23.28
N GLY A 21 9.51 0.04 23.19
CA GLY A 21 10.65 0.80 22.63
C GLY A 21 10.53 1.14 21.16
N GLU A 22 9.60 0.57 20.42
CA GLU A 22 9.40 0.98 19.02
C GLU A 22 8.89 2.42 18.95
N LEU A 23 9.55 3.20 18.11
CA LEU A 23 9.28 4.61 17.84
C LEU A 23 9.29 4.79 16.33
N GLU A 24 8.16 5.22 15.77
CA GLU A 24 7.90 5.15 14.36
C GLU A 24 7.50 6.53 13.82
N TYR A 25 8.22 7.02 12.82
CA TYR A 25 7.95 8.28 12.13
C TYR A 25 7.88 8.09 10.59
N GLU A 26 7.92 6.82 10.15
CA GLU A 26 7.78 6.41 8.76
C GLU A 26 6.73 5.32 8.63
N ASN A 27 5.97 5.36 7.56
CA ASN A 27 4.99 4.35 7.18
C ASN A 27 4.98 4.16 5.66
N PHE A 28 4.30 3.16 5.15
CA PHE A 28 4.13 3.01 3.70
C PHE A 28 3.37 4.19 3.06
N ASN A 29 3.72 4.52 1.80
CA ASN A 29 2.75 5.03 0.86
C ASN A 29 1.86 3.87 0.43
N ALA A 30 0.57 4.06 0.31
CA ALA A 30 -0.38 3.00 0.00
C ALA A 30 -1.42 3.40 -1.02
N ALA A 31 -1.72 2.47 -1.94
CA ALA A 31 -2.85 2.55 -2.85
C ALA A 31 -3.62 1.23 -2.86
N GLY A 32 -4.93 1.33 -2.98
CA GLY A 32 -5.77 0.22 -3.41
C GLY A 32 -5.85 0.20 -4.92
N ALA A 33 -5.80 -0.98 -5.53
CA ALA A 33 -5.97 -1.12 -6.95
C ALA A 33 -7.01 -2.21 -7.27
N LYS A 34 -7.84 -1.95 -8.27
CA LYS A 34 -8.85 -2.88 -8.76
C LYS A 34 -8.56 -3.24 -10.19
N LEU A 35 -8.59 -4.52 -10.48
CA LEU A 35 -8.52 -5.06 -11.82
C LEU A 35 -9.88 -5.65 -12.19
N HIS A 36 -10.41 -5.28 -13.34
CA HIS A 36 -11.61 -5.84 -13.92
C HIS A 36 -11.28 -6.34 -15.32
N VAL A 37 -11.48 -7.62 -15.56
CA VAL A 37 -11.20 -8.25 -16.86
C VAL A 37 -12.48 -8.77 -17.47
N TYR A 38 -12.80 -8.31 -18.67
CA TYR A 38 -13.95 -8.73 -19.45
C TYR A 38 -13.55 -9.78 -20.48
N GLY A 39 -14.18 -10.93 -20.40
CA GLY A 39 -14.00 -12.03 -21.33
C GLY A 39 -15.13 -12.12 -22.37
N ARG A 40 -15.06 -13.16 -23.16
CA ARG A 40 -16.10 -13.58 -24.08
C ARG A 40 -16.23 -15.10 -24.08
N ASN A 41 -17.35 -15.57 -23.53
CA ASN A 41 -17.64 -16.98 -23.48
C ASN A 41 -18.21 -17.46 -24.82
N VAL A 42 -17.80 -18.62 -25.24
CA VAL A 42 -18.36 -19.38 -26.36
C VAL A 42 -18.23 -20.87 -26.04
N HIS A 43 -18.98 -21.74 -26.74
CA HIS A 43 -18.89 -23.18 -26.58
C HIS A 43 -17.43 -23.65 -26.73
N PRO A 44 -16.85 -24.38 -25.77
CA PRO A 44 -15.43 -24.76 -25.79
C PRO A 44 -15.00 -25.49 -27.05
N GLY A 45 -15.84 -26.37 -27.59
CA GLY A 45 -15.55 -27.14 -28.84
C GLY A 45 -15.39 -26.29 -30.09
N SER A 46 -15.83 -24.99 -30.07
CA SER A 46 -15.73 -24.07 -31.22
C SER A 46 -15.07 -22.74 -30.84
N ALA A 47 -14.28 -22.73 -29.76
CA ALA A 47 -13.77 -21.52 -29.12
C ALA A 47 -12.51 -20.93 -29.79
N LYS A 48 -11.83 -21.69 -30.66
CA LYS A 48 -10.56 -21.26 -31.28
C LYS A 48 -10.71 -19.90 -31.97
N GLY A 49 -9.90 -18.93 -31.56
CA GLY A 49 -9.91 -17.57 -32.11
C GLY A 49 -11.13 -16.72 -31.70
N LYS A 50 -12.05 -17.24 -30.88
CA LYS A 50 -13.28 -16.55 -30.50
C LYS A 50 -13.40 -16.27 -29.02
N MET A 51 -13.01 -17.26 -28.17
CA MET A 51 -13.12 -17.13 -26.72
C MET A 51 -12.04 -16.16 -26.17
N LYS A 52 -12.43 -15.33 -25.21
CA LYS A 52 -11.54 -14.62 -24.33
C LYS A 52 -11.85 -15.08 -22.91
N ASN A 53 -10.98 -15.84 -22.29
CA ASN A 53 -11.17 -16.30 -20.93
C ASN A 53 -10.59 -15.26 -19.96
N SER A 54 -11.46 -14.56 -19.23
CA SER A 54 -11.07 -13.49 -18.33
C SER A 54 -10.17 -13.97 -17.19
N ILE A 55 -10.35 -15.22 -16.70
CA ILE A 55 -9.50 -15.80 -15.66
C ILE A 55 -8.07 -15.94 -16.15
N LEU A 56 -7.88 -16.47 -17.37
CA LEU A 56 -6.54 -16.65 -17.94
C LEU A 56 -5.86 -15.30 -18.23
N ILE A 57 -6.63 -14.30 -18.65
CA ILE A 57 -6.12 -12.95 -18.88
C ILE A 57 -5.71 -12.31 -17.53
N ALA A 58 -6.49 -12.51 -16.46
CA ALA A 58 -6.13 -12.03 -15.12
C ALA A 58 -4.87 -12.72 -14.56
N GLN A 59 -4.69 -14.01 -14.85
CA GLN A 59 -3.44 -14.73 -14.50
C GLN A 59 -2.24 -14.20 -15.31
N GLU A 60 -2.43 -13.87 -16.58
CA GLU A 60 -1.38 -13.24 -17.40
C GLU A 60 -1.02 -11.85 -16.84
N PHE A 61 -2.01 -11.06 -16.43
CA PHE A 61 -1.78 -9.79 -15.73
C PHE A 61 -0.92 -9.99 -14.49
N GLN A 62 -1.28 -10.93 -13.63
CA GLN A 62 -0.51 -11.23 -12.41
C GLN A 62 0.93 -11.64 -12.74
N ALA A 63 1.15 -12.41 -13.81
CA ALA A 63 2.48 -12.83 -14.24
C ALA A 63 3.35 -11.69 -14.80
N MET A 64 2.77 -10.54 -15.14
CA MET A 64 3.50 -9.34 -15.56
C MET A 64 4.00 -8.50 -14.37
N LEU A 65 3.47 -8.73 -13.16
CA LEU A 65 3.96 -8.08 -11.94
C LEU A 65 5.19 -8.83 -11.41
N PRO A 66 6.13 -8.12 -10.74
CA PRO A 66 7.33 -8.76 -10.20
C PRO A 66 7.01 -9.83 -9.16
N VAL A 67 7.43 -11.05 -9.41
CA VAL A 67 7.10 -12.23 -8.57
C VAL A 67 7.56 -12.05 -7.12
N PHE A 68 8.72 -11.44 -6.90
CA PHE A 68 9.30 -11.26 -5.56
C PHE A 68 8.87 -9.97 -4.87
N GLU A 69 8.18 -9.08 -5.56
CA GLU A 69 7.61 -7.87 -4.95
C GLU A 69 6.20 -8.18 -4.39
N ASN A 70 6.10 -9.09 -3.44
CA ASN A 70 4.86 -9.39 -2.72
C ASN A 70 5.16 -9.65 -1.23
N PRO A 71 4.16 -9.61 -0.32
CA PRO A 71 4.38 -9.71 1.12
C PRO A 71 5.11 -10.99 1.58
N MET A 72 5.07 -12.08 0.80
CA MET A 72 5.75 -13.32 1.14
C MET A 72 7.29 -13.24 1.00
N TYR A 73 7.79 -12.25 0.26
CA TYR A 73 9.21 -12.11 -0.08
C TYR A 73 9.81 -10.76 0.26
N THR A 74 9.04 -9.86 0.89
CA THR A 74 9.48 -8.50 1.20
C THR A 74 9.50 -8.23 2.70
N GLU A 75 10.50 -7.48 3.15
CA GLU A 75 10.64 -7.04 4.54
C GLU A 75 11.09 -5.57 4.62
N LYS A 76 11.09 -5.02 5.81
CA LYS A 76 11.60 -3.67 6.11
C LYS A 76 11.03 -2.62 5.14
N TYR A 77 11.90 -1.97 4.36
CA TYR A 77 11.55 -0.88 3.44
C TYR A 77 11.04 -1.37 2.07
N GLU A 78 11.14 -2.67 1.80
CA GLU A 78 10.78 -3.24 0.51
C GLU A 78 9.27 -3.13 0.26
N GLY A 79 8.90 -2.49 -0.85
CA GLY A 79 7.53 -2.36 -1.29
C GLY A 79 7.00 -3.59 -2.02
N PHE A 80 5.68 -3.66 -2.22
CA PHE A 80 5.04 -4.83 -2.80
C PHE A 80 3.75 -4.54 -3.56
N PHE A 81 3.34 -5.52 -4.37
CA PHE A 81 1.99 -5.74 -4.86
C PHE A 81 1.38 -6.92 -4.11
N HIS A 82 0.27 -6.73 -3.45
CA HIS A 82 -0.45 -7.80 -2.80
C HIS A 82 -1.79 -8.04 -3.50
N LEU A 83 -1.94 -9.20 -4.10
CA LEU A 83 -3.23 -9.69 -4.58
C LEU A 83 -4.03 -10.16 -3.37
N ASP A 84 -5.01 -9.35 -2.95
CA ASP A 84 -5.81 -9.59 -1.75
C ASP A 84 -7.00 -10.52 -2.05
N SER A 85 -7.67 -10.30 -3.17
CA SER A 85 -8.76 -11.16 -3.61
C SER A 85 -8.85 -11.29 -5.12
N ILE A 86 -9.34 -12.43 -5.59
CA ILE A 86 -9.67 -12.65 -7.00
C ILE A 86 -10.93 -13.53 -7.12
N ARG A 87 -11.84 -13.12 -8.00
CA ARG A 87 -13.06 -13.87 -8.34
C ARG A 87 -13.30 -13.81 -9.83
N GLY A 88 -13.64 -14.94 -10.44
CA GLY A 88 -13.83 -14.92 -11.89
C GLY A 88 -14.59 -16.10 -12.48
N THR A 89 -15.11 -15.85 -13.67
CA THR A 89 -15.66 -16.81 -14.63
C THR A 89 -14.97 -16.61 -15.98
N VAL A 90 -15.38 -17.31 -17.02
CA VAL A 90 -14.86 -17.06 -18.38
C VAL A 90 -15.19 -15.64 -18.86
N GLU A 91 -16.33 -15.11 -18.43
CA GLU A 91 -16.90 -13.85 -18.93
C GLU A 91 -16.35 -12.63 -18.20
N GLU A 92 -16.05 -12.78 -16.91
CA GLU A 92 -15.65 -11.67 -16.04
C GLU A 92 -14.77 -12.15 -14.90
N THR A 93 -13.70 -11.40 -14.63
CA THR A 93 -12.85 -11.60 -13.46
C THR A 93 -12.56 -10.26 -12.81
N THR A 94 -12.70 -10.21 -11.48
CA THR A 94 -12.31 -9.07 -10.66
C THR A 94 -11.21 -9.47 -9.69
N ALA A 95 -10.26 -8.56 -9.47
CA ALA A 95 -9.22 -8.75 -8.47
C ALA A 95 -8.94 -7.43 -7.74
N ASP A 96 -8.74 -7.54 -6.42
CA ASP A 96 -8.37 -6.42 -5.56
C ASP A 96 -6.90 -6.56 -5.18
N TYR A 97 -6.17 -5.45 -5.26
CA TYR A 97 -4.75 -5.35 -4.94
C TYR A 97 -4.48 -4.25 -3.94
N ILE A 98 -3.42 -4.44 -3.18
CA ILE A 98 -2.78 -3.39 -2.37
C ILE A 98 -1.39 -3.15 -2.95
N ILE A 99 -1.05 -1.88 -3.20
CA ILE A 99 0.28 -1.45 -3.66
C ILE A 99 0.89 -0.61 -2.55
N ARG A 100 2.13 -0.96 -2.14
CA ARG A 100 2.84 -0.26 -1.06
C ARG A 100 4.31 -0.07 -1.37
N ASP A 101 4.85 1.07 -0.96
CA ASP A 101 6.28 1.34 -0.92
C ASP A 101 6.57 2.47 0.07
N HIS A 102 7.70 2.42 0.80
CA HIS A 102 8.11 3.52 1.66
C HIS A 102 8.63 4.70 0.83
N ASP A 103 9.35 4.41 -0.26
CA ASP A 103 9.83 5.42 -1.18
C ASP A 103 8.70 5.91 -2.10
N ARG A 104 8.54 7.23 -2.19
CA ARG A 104 7.49 7.85 -3.00
C ARG A 104 7.66 7.60 -4.49
N ALA A 105 8.91 7.66 -4.99
CA ALA A 105 9.17 7.46 -6.41
C ALA A 105 8.94 5.99 -6.81
N LEU A 106 9.40 5.03 -6.00
CA LEU A 106 9.16 3.61 -6.22
C LEU A 106 7.67 3.26 -6.10
N PHE A 107 6.93 3.93 -5.21
CA PHE A 107 5.47 3.79 -5.12
C PHE A 107 4.77 4.23 -6.41
N GLU A 108 5.14 5.40 -6.97
CA GLU A 108 4.59 5.88 -8.24
C GLU A 108 4.96 4.95 -9.41
N GLU A 109 6.21 4.43 -9.43
CA GLU A 109 6.64 3.43 -10.42
C GLU A 109 5.81 2.14 -10.35
N LYS A 110 5.50 1.66 -9.14
CA LYS A 110 4.64 0.49 -8.95
C LYS A 110 3.24 0.72 -9.50
N LYS A 111 2.62 1.86 -9.19
CA LYS A 111 1.30 2.21 -9.74
C LYS A 111 1.34 2.26 -11.27
N LYS A 112 2.37 2.90 -11.83
CA LYS A 112 2.58 2.96 -13.28
C LYS A 112 2.72 1.56 -13.88
N LYS A 113 3.52 0.68 -13.29
CA LYS A 113 3.72 -0.70 -13.75
C LYS A 113 2.40 -1.47 -13.79
N PHE A 114 1.56 -1.31 -12.77
CA PHE A 114 0.22 -1.91 -12.72
C PHE A 114 -0.67 -1.45 -13.88
N LEU A 115 -0.71 -0.16 -14.16
CA LEU A 115 -1.48 0.43 -15.25
C LEU A 115 -0.90 0.05 -16.64
N ASP A 116 0.42 0.03 -16.79
CA ASP A 116 1.10 -0.37 -18.02
C ASP A 116 0.81 -1.84 -18.39
N ALA A 117 0.72 -2.72 -17.39
CA ALA A 117 0.33 -4.12 -17.60
C ALA A 117 -1.10 -4.23 -18.17
N ALA A 118 -2.05 -3.47 -17.62
CA ALA A 118 -3.41 -3.41 -18.14
C ALA A 118 -3.45 -2.87 -19.58
N ALA A 119 -2.70 -1.80 -19.86
CA ALA A 119 -2.61 -1.22 -21.20
C ALA A 119 -1.98 -2.20 -22.21
N PHE A 120 -0.97 -2.97 -21.79
CA PHE A 120 -0.39 -4.01 -22.64
C PHE A 120 -1.42 -5.08 -23.00
N LEU A 121 -2.19 -5.58 -22.04
CA LEU A 121 -3.20 -6.60 -22.28
C LEU A 121 -4.36 -6.07 -23.13
N ASN A 122 -4.71 -4.80 -23.02
CA ASN A 122 -5.69 -4.17 -23.91
C ASN A 122 -5.21 -4.14 -25.35
N ARG A 123 -3.93 -3.86 -25.61
CA ARG A 123 -3.35 -3.96 -26.97
C ARG A 123 -3.40 -5.39 -27.51
N LYS A 124 -3.22 -6.39 -26.66
CA LYS A 124 -3.23 -7.81 -27.03
C LYS A 124 -4.64 -8.36 -27.27
N TYR A 125 -5.58 -8.04 -26.39
CA TYR A 125 -6.91 -8.64 -26.35
C TYR A 125 -8.03 -7.73 -26.86
N GLY A 126 -7.73 -6.47 -27.10
CA GLY A 126 -8.67 -5.43 -27.52
C GLY A 126 -9.00 -4.47 -26.41
N GLU A 127 -9.24 -3.22 -26.78
CA GLU A 127 -9.51 -2.12 -25.86
C GLU A 127 -10.71 -2.42 -24.94
N GLY A 128 -10.62 -2.03 -23.67
CA GLY A 128 -11.65 -2.29 -22.67
C GLY A 128 -11.71 -3.73 -22.13
N THR A 129 -10.83 -4.62 -22.59
CA THR A 129 -10.76 -6.00 -22.05
C THR A 129 -10.24 -5.99 -20.59
N VAL A 130 -9.29 -5.12 -20.29
CA VAL A 130 -8.73 -4.99 -18.93
C VAL A 130 -8.90 -3.56 -18.46
N VAL A 131 -9.62 -3.38 -17.36
CA VAL A 131 -9.80 -2.08 -16.69
C VAL A 131 -9.08 -2.13 -15.36
N ALA A 132 -8.16 -1.20 -15.17
CA ALA A 132 -7.41 -1.04 -13.93
C ALA A 132 -7.72 0.33 -13.32
N ASP A 133 -8.10 0.35 -12.03
CA ASP A 133 -8.32 1.56 -11.24
C ASP A 133 -7.36 1.54 -10.06
N VAL A 134 -6.61 2.63 -9.84
CA VAL A 134 -5.66 2.76 -8.73
C VAL A 134 -5.99 4.02 -7.96
N LYS A 135 -6.20 3.88 -6.65
CA LYS A 135 -6.55 4.99 -5.74
C LYS A 135 -5.60 5.04 -4.57
N ASP A 136 -4.95 6.18 -4.39
CA ASP A 136 -4.11 6.42 -3.24
C ASP A 136 -4.95 6.44 -1.95
N SER A 137 -4.43 5.82 -0.91
CA SER A 137 -5.09 5.71 0.40
C SER A 137 -4.46 6.63 1.44
N TYR A 138 -3.13 6.60 1.55
CA TYR A 138 -2.34 7.45 2.44
C TYR A 138 -0.89 7.47 1.98
N TYR A 139 -0.11 8.39 2.57
CA TYR A 139 1.30 8.59 2.25
C TYR A 139 2.21 8.41 3.47
N ASN A 140 3.50 8.23 3.21
CA ASN A 140 4.51 8.14 4.24
C ASN A 140 4.62 9.47 5.01
N MET A 141 4.39 9.43 6.33
CA MET A 141 4.45 10.63 7.17
C MET A 141 5.86 11.20 7.33
N ARG A 142 6.89 10.47 6.92
CA ARG A 142 8.26 10.96 6.94
C ARG A 142 8.41 12.34 6.30
N GLU A 143 7.72 12.59 5.18
CA GLU A 143 7.75 13.88 4.49
C GLU A 143 7.37 15.05 5.41
N MET A 144 6.45 14.79 6.35
CA MET A 144 6.01 15.77 7.35
C MET A 144 6.92 15.77 8.57
N MET A 145 7.39 14.59 8.98
CA MET A 145 8.16 14.42 10.19
C MET A 145 9.61 14.92 10.09
N GLU A 146 10.21 14.97 8.89
CA GLU A 146 11.59 15.46 8.70
C GLU A 146 11.83 16.88 9.24
N GLN A 147 10.78 17.70 9.34
CA GLN A 147 10.85 19.03 9.93
C GLN A 147 10.60 19.06 11.45
N HIS A 148 10.29 17.90 12.05
CA HIS A 148 9.89 17.72 13.44
C HIS A 148 10.62 16.56 14.10
N MET A 149 11.89 16.34 13.74
CA MET A 149 12.71 15.25 14.29
C MET A 149 13.01 15.43 15.78
N ASP A 150 12.90 16.63 16.29
CA ASP A 150 12.95 16.94 17.73
C ASP A 150 11.92 16.17 18.55
N LEU A 151 10.75 15.85 17.97
CA LEU A 151 9.74 15.00 18.62
C LEU A 151 10.23 13.55 18.74
N VAL A 152 10.87 13.03 17.69
CA VAL A 152 11.41 11.68 17.66
C VAL A 152 12.58 11.57 18.64
N GLU A 153 13.50 12.53 18.63
CA GLU A 153 14.65 12.58 19.53
C GLU A 153 14.22 12.75 20.99
N GLY A 154 13.22 13.59 21.25
CA GLY A 154 12.65 13.79 22.59
C GLY A 154 12.02 12.53 23.14
N ALA A 155 11.25 11.80 22.32
CA ALA A 155 10.65 10.54 22.72
C ALA A 155 11.71 9.46 22.96
N ALA A 156 12.71 9.33 22.09
CA ALA A 156 13.83 8.40 22.27
C ALA A 156 14.57 8.66 23.60
N LYS A 157 14.88 9.92 23.89
CA LYS A 157 15.54 10.30 25.15
C LYS A 157 14.69 9.95 26.37
N ALA A 158 13.38 10.21 26.32
CA ALA A 158 12.48 9.84 27.41
C ALA A 158 12.41 8.32 27.65
N MET A 159 12.47 7.52 26.57
CA MET A 159 12.58 6.06 26.68
C MET A 159 13.88 5.64 27.36
N GLU A 160 15.02 6.21 26.96
CA GLU A 160 16.33 5.93 27.55
C GLU A 160 16.36 6.26 29.05
N GLU A 161 15.79 7.39 29.45
CA GLU A 161 15.68 7.80 30.89
C GLU A 161 14.86 6.81 31.73
N LEU A 162 13.93 6.07 31.07
CA LEU A 162 13.13 5.00 31.68
C LEU A 162 13.80 3.62 31.60
N GLY A 163 15.00 3.53 31.00
CA GLY A 163 15.71 2.27 30.79
C GLY A 163 15.12 1.43 29.65
N ILE A 164 14.38 2.05 28.75
CA ILE A 164 13.82 1.44 27.54
C ILE A 164 14.74 1.79 26.37
N GLU A 165 15.22 0.78 25.61
CA GLU A 165 16.02 0.99 24.40
C GLU A 165 15.11 1.45 23.27
N PRO A 166 15.33 2.64 22.64
CA PRO A 166 14.54 3.09 21.51
C PRO A 166 14.85 2.26 20.26
N ILE A 167 13.80 1.78 19.58
CA ILE A 167 13.89 1.01 18.35
C ILE A 167 13.19 1.82 17.25
N ILE A 168 13.97 2.52 16.44
CA ILE A 168 13.42 3.27 15.31
C ILE A 168 13.22 2.33 14.14
N SER A 169 11.98 2.11 13.75
CA SER A 169 11.60 1.21 12.65
C SER A 169 10.49 1.82 11.79
N PRO A 170 10.43 1.47 10.49
CA PRO A 170 9.34 1.90 9.63
C PRO A 170 8.11 1.02 9.83
N ILE A 171 6.93 1.61 9.87
CA ILE A 171 5.66 0.88 9.89
C ILE A 171 5.42 0.26 8.51
N ARG A 172 5.22 -1.06 8.45
CA ARG A 172 4.80 -1.75 7.20
C ARG A 172 3.28 -1.71 7.01
N GLY A 173 2.66 -0.64 7.40
CA GLY A 173 1.23 -0.38 7.36
C GLY A 173 0.95 1.11 7.27
N GLY A 174 -0.24 1.48 7.69
CA GLY A 174 -0.65 2.85 7.95
C GLY A 174 -0.74 3.09 9.45
N THR A 175 -0.78 4.35 9.85
CA THR A 175 -1.04 4.78 11.23
C THR A 175 -1.92 6.02 11.21
N ASP A 176 -2.69 6.25 12.27
CA ASP A 176 -3.45 7.49 12.43
C ASP A 176 -2.52 8.70 12.52
N GLY A 177 -1.32 8.53 13.07
CA GLY A 177 -0.28 9.56 13.11
C GLY A 177 0.12 10.08 11.73
N ALA A 178 0.17 9.21 10.72
CA ALA A 178 0.42 9.63 9.35
C ALA A 178 -0.67 10.60 8.86
N ARG A 179 -1.94 10.25 9.07
CA ARG A 179 -3.06 11.09 8.67
C ARG A 179 -3.07 12.42 9.40
N LEU A 180 -2.81 12.43 10.70
CA LEU A 180 -2.72 13.63 11.52
C LEU A 180 -1.57 14.53 11.07
N SER A 181 -0.41 13.95 10.75
CA SER A 181 0.76 14.68 10.25
C SER A 181 0.44 15.42 8.95
N PHE A 182 -0.24 14.79 8.01
CA PHE A 182 -0.69 15.44 6.77
C PHE A 182 -1.82 16.47 6.98
N MET A 183 -2.51 16.43 8.12
CA MET A 183 -3.48 17.45 8.52
C MET A 183 -2.84 18.64 9.24
N GLY A 184 -1.51 18.66 9.40
CA GLY A 184 -0.74 19.74 10.03
C GLY A 184 -0.50 19.54 11.52
N LEU A 185 -0.69 18.33 12.05
CA LEU A 185 -0.36 17.94 13.42
C LEU A 185 0.74 16.88 13.38
N PRO A 186 2.03 17.23 13.49
CA PRO A 186 3.12 16.27 13.51
C PRO A 186 2.91 15.23 14.61
N CYS A 187 2.89 13.94 14.24
CA CYS A 187 2.42 12.90 15.13
C CYS A 187 3.13 11.56 14.88
N PRO A 188 4.33 11.36 15.47
CA PRO A 188 4.97 10.06 15.42
C PRO A 188 4.22 9.04 16.29
N ASN A 189 4.46 7.74 16.05
CA ASN A 189 3.84 6.67 16.80
C ASN A 189 4.79 6.10 17.86
N LEU A 190 4.26 5.92 19.05
CA LEU A 190 4.87 5.18 20.14
C LEU A 190 4.16 3.85 20.28
N CYS A 191 4.91 2.78 20.56
CA CYS A 191 4.31 1.47 20.70
C CYS A 191 3.79 1.21 22.11
N ALA A 192 2.66 0.52 22.19
CA ALA A 192 1.97 0.23 23.46
C ALA A 192 2.64 -0.88 24.27
N GLY A 193 3.65 -1.60 23.72
CA GLY A 193 4.32 -2.71 24.36
C GLY A 193 3.51 -4.02 24.35
N GLY A 194 2.52 -4.14 23.47
CA GLY A 194 1.76 -5.35 23.24
C GLY A 194 2.19 -6.02 21.91
N GLU A 195 2.15 -7.36 21.84
CA GLU A 195 2.29 -8.12 20.59
C GLU A 195 0.91 -8.54 20.06
#